data_0a441883181b8ac02d6e975959d588c9
#
_entry.id   0a441883181b8ac02d6e975959d588c9
#
_cell.length_a   1.000
_cell.length_b   1.000
_cell.length_c   1.000
_cell.angle_alpha   90.00
_cell.angle_beta   90.00
_cell.angle_gamma   90.00
#
_symmetry.space_group_name_H-M   'P 1'
#
loop_
_entity.id
_entity.type
_entity.pdbx_description
1 polymer ?
#
loop_
_entity_poly.entity_id
_entity_poly.type
_entity_poly.pdbx_seq_one_letter_code
_entity_poly.pdbx_strand_id
1 'polypeptide(L)'
;MPGDRVLVFPAHSCLTCHQFDRGGADGLPVARRADGTSLARNSPTIFNVGFNYFYNWDGSTQALEAHAEKLMLNPDVMDANWPELLERLNADSTYVAAFKAAYPDGLTKSSVLDALATYERSLVTPNSRFDQYLRGRPEALTEEER
;
A
#
# COMPACT_ATOMS: atom_id res chain seq x y z
N MET A 1 1.17 -15.20 7.91
CA MET A 1 0.29 -14.07 8.29
C MET A 1 -1.09 -14.35 7.72
N PRO A 2 -2.21 -14.25 8.45
CA PRO A 2 -3.56 -14.56 7.93
C PRO A 2 -4.10 -13.54 6.90
N GLY A 3 -3.39 -12.46 6.64
CA GLY A 3 -3.85 -11.35 5.79
C GLY A 3 -3.76 -11.52 4.28
N ASP A 4 -3.08 -12.56 3.80
CA ASP A 4 -2.70 -12.64 2.38
C ASP A 4 -3.79 -13.22 1.47
N ARG A 5 -4.92 -13.67 2.01
CA ARG A 5 -5.87 -14.48 1.24
C ARG A 5 -7.05 -13.73 0.63
N VAL A 6 -7.40 -12.55 1.13
CA VAL A 6 -8.67 -11.90 0.76
C VAL A 6 -8.51 -10.80 -0.29
N LEU A 7 -7.35 -10.14 -0.34
CA LEU A 7 -7.04 -9.16 -1.38
C LEU A 7 -6.22 -9.75 -2.54
N VAL A 8 -6.25 -11.08 -2.71
CA VAL A 8 -5.71 -11.74 -3.88
C VAL A 8 -6.75 -11.68 -4.99
N PHE A 9 -6.64 -10.70 -5.85
CA PHE A 9 -7.26 -10.73 -7.17
C PHE A 9 -6.61 -11.83 -8.01
N PRO A 10 -7.23 -12.38 -9.05
CA PRO A 10 -6.83 -13.65 -9.67
C PRO A 10 -5.34 -13.81 -9.98
N ALA A 11 -4.57 -12.73 -9.99
CA ALA A 11 -3.15 -12.76 -10.28
C ALA A 11 -2.25 -11.85 -9.40
N HIS A 12 -2.79 -10.90 -8.63
CA HIS A 12 -1.99 -9.92 -7.88
C HIS A 12 -2.48 -9.70 -6.44
N SER A 13 -1.52 -9.55 -5.54
CA SER A 13 -1.71 -8.93 -4.21
C SER A 13 -0.91 -7.64 -4.15
N CYS A 14 -1.18 -6.79 -3.15
CA CYS A 14 -0.36 -5.59 -2.90
C CYS A 14 1.12 -5.94 -2.75
N LEU A 15 1.43 -7.09 -2.14
CA LEU A 15 2.81 -7.58 -1.92
C LEU A 15 3.51 -8.02 -3.21
N THR A 16 2.80 -8.22 -4.31
CA THR A 16 3.44 -8.51 -5.61
C THR A 16 4.31 -7.33 -6.06
N CYS A 17 3.84 -6.10 -5.80
CA CYS A 17 4.52 -4.87 -6.18
C CYS A 17 5.17 -4.13 -4.99
N HIS A 18 4.76 -4.45 -3.73
CA HIS A 18 5.22 -3.74 -2.53
C HIS A 18 5.83 -4.72 -1.51
N GLN A 19 6.98 -5.31 -1.86
CA GLN A 19 7.69 -6.31 -1.05
C GLN A 19 8.44 -5.61 0.09
N PHE A 20 8.22 -6.04 1.34
CA PHE A 20 8.84 -5.42 2.52
C PHE A 20 10.35 -5.61 2.58
N ASP A 21 10.84 -6.74 2.12
CA ASP A 21 12.27 -7.05 2.00
C ASP A 21 12.99 -6.30 0.88
N ARG A 22 12.21 -5.61 0.02
CA ARG A 22 12.71 -4.73 -1.05
C ARG A 22 12.37 -3.26 -0.82
N GLY A 23 12.27 -2.86 0.44
CA GLY A 23 11.99 -1.47 0.79
C GLY A 23 10.56 -1.01 0.45
N GLY A 24 9.58 -1.93 0.43
CA GLY A 24 8.19 -1.62 0.10
C GLY A 24 7.92 -1.37 -1.39
N ALA A 25 8.80 -1.85 -2.27
CA ALA A 25 8.70 -1.79 -3.73
C ALA A 25 8.96 -3.18 -4.34
N ASP A 26 8.92 -3.33 -5.66
CA ASP A 26 9.25 -4.60 -6.35
C ASP A 26 10.73 -4.70 -6.77
N GLY A 27 11.47 -3.60 -6.67
CA GLY A 27 12.87 -3.52 -7.07
C GLY A 27 13.10 -3.57 -8.58
N LEU A 28 12.04 -3.41 -9.39
CA LEU A 28 12.13 -3.41 -10.85
C LEU A 28 12.19 -1.98 -11.40
N PRO A 29 12.83 -1.76 -12.56
CA PRO A 29 12.83 -0.45 -13.23
C PRO A 29 11.43 0.03 -13.59
N VAL A 30 10.53 -0.89 -13.91
CA VAL A 30 9.10 -0.67 -14.16
C VAL A 30 8.30 -1.84 -13.58
N ALA A 31 7.16 -1.55 -13.01
CA ALA A 31 6.26 -2.57 -12.47
C ALA A 31 5.68 -3.47 -13.58
N ARG A 32 5.17 -4.64 -13.19
CA ARG A 32 4.59 -5.59 -14.14
C ARG A 32 3.11 -5.79 -13.90
N ARG A 33 2.38 -5.94 -15.00
CA ARG A 33 0.98 -6.37 -14.99
C ARG A 33 0.87 -7.87 -14.68
N ALA A 34 -0.35 -8.34 -14.44
CA ALA A 34 -0.66 -9.74 -14.19
C ALA A 34 -0.23 -10.67 -15.33
N ASP A 35 -0.30 -10.20 -16.56
CA ASP A 35 0.13 -10.92 -17.77
C ASP A 35 1.65 -10.91 -18.01
N GLY A 36 2.42 -10.28 -17.09
CA GLY A 36 3.87 -10.16 -17.17
C GLY A 36 4.36 -9.01 -18.05
N THR A 37 3.49 -8.27 -18.73
CA THR A 37 3.89 -7.07 -19.49
C THR A 37 4.27 -5.93 -18.56
N SER A 38 5.04 -4.96 -19.07
CA SER A 38 5.53 -3.84 -18.26
C SER A 38 4.49 -2.73 -18.15
N LEU A 39 4.37 -2.15 -16.96
CA LEU A 39 3.75 -0.86 -16.75
C LEU A 39 4.68 0.28 -17.22
N ALA A 40 4.18 1.50 -17.29
CA ALA A 40 4.96 2.66 -17.72
C ALA A 40 5.94 3.16 -16.63
N ARG A 41 5.73 2.80 -15.37
CA ARG A 41 6.49 3.31 -14.22
C ARG A 41 6.76 2.19 -13.22
N ASN A 42 7.77 2.36 -12.35
CA ASN A 42 8.05 1.44 -11.27
C ASN A 42 7.05 1.60 -10.11
N SER A 43 6.99 0.58 -9.26
CA SER A 43 6.26 0.63 -8.00
C SER A 43 7.05 1.47 -6.99
N PRO A 44 6.52 2.59 -6.48
CA PRO A 44 7.19 3.34 -5.42
C PRO A 44 7.09 2.59 -4.09
N THR A 45 7.94 2.96 -3.14
CA THR A 45 7.82 2.45 -1.77
C THR A 45 6.49 2.83 -1.14
N ILE A 46 5.97 1.93 -0.30
CA ILE A 46 4.84 2.22 0.62
C ILE A 46 5.32 2.60 2.03
N PHE A 47 6.63 2.56 2.31
CA PHE A 47 7.15 3.03 3.58
C PHE A 47 7.15 4.56 3.65
N ASN A 48 6.74 5.09 4.80
CA ASN A 48 6.62 6.52 5.09
C ASN A 48 5.62 7.26 4.18
N VAL A 49 4.83 6.56 3.40
CA VAL A 49 3.89 7.14 2.43
C VAL A 49 2.83 8.02 3.12
N GLY A 50 2.52 7.77 4.39
CA GLY A 50 1.61 8.60 5.18
C GLY A 50 2.06 10.06 5.37
N PHE A 51 3.33 10.39 5.07
CA PHE A 51 3.87 11.76 5.13
C PHE A 51 3.84 12.49 3.78
N ASN A 52 3.43 11.82 2.71
CA ASN A 52 3.37 12.42 1.38
C ASN A 52 2.12 13.31 1.24
N TYR A 53 2.27 14.42 0.53
CA TYR A 53 1.17 15.32 0.16
C TYR A 53 0.49 14.91 -1.15
N PHE A 54 1.19 14.17 -2.00
CA PHE A 54 0.74 13.71 -3.31
C PHE A 54 1.15 12.27 -3.52
N TYR A 55 0.29 11.52 -4.21
CA TYR A 55 0.48 10.11 -4.54
C TYR A 55 0.51 9.91 -6.04
N ASN A 56 1.07 8.78 -6.49
CA ASN A 56 1.52 8.50 -7.84
C ASN A 56 2.68 9.41 -8.29
N TRP A 57 3.37 8.97 -9.31
CA TRP A 57 4.48 9.73 -9.92
C TRP A 57 4.07 11.08 -10.52
N ASP A 58 2.79 11.23 -10.86
CA ASP A 58 2.21 12.43 -11.45
C ASP A 58 1.49 13.32 -10.42
N GLY A 59 1.48 12.93 -9.15
CA GLY A 59 0.79 13.66 -8.10
C GLY A 59 -0.74 13.70 -8.25
N SER A 60 -1.30 12.73 -8.95
CA SER A 60 -2.72 12.76 -9.36
C SER A 60 -3.73 12.52 -8.23
N THR A 61 -3.27 12.16 -7.02
CA THR A 61 -4.11 11.97 -5.84
C THR A 61 -3.47 12.59 -4.60
N GLN A 62 -4.30 13.07 -3.66
CA GLN A 62 -3.87 13.73 -2.43
C GLN A 62 -4.30 12.99 -1.15
N ALA A 63 -5.04 11.89 -1.29
CA ALA A 63 -5.48 11.06 -0.19
C ALA A 63 -5.11 9.60 -0.46
N LEU A 64 -4.61 8.89 0.56
CA LEU A 64 -4.26 7.47 0.46
C LEU A 64 -5.45 6.60 0.08
N GLU A 65 -6.63 6.91 0.62
CA GLU A 65 -7.88 6.21 0.32
C GLU A 65 -8.22 6.29 -1.18
N ALA A 66 -8.14 7.50 -1.74
CA ALA A 66 -8.41 7.73 -3.16
C ALA A 66 -7.32 7.10 -4.04
N HIS A 67 -6.06 7.11 -3.57
CA HIS A 67 -4.95 6.45 -4.25
C HIS A 67 -5.14 4.94 -4.29
N ALA A 68 -5.43 4.31 -3.15
CA ALA A 68 -5.69 2.88 -3.05
C ALA A 68 -6.85 2.47 -3.96
N GLU A 69 -7.97 3.18 -3.90
CA GLU A 69 -9.12 2.91 -4.77
C GLU A 69 -8.75 2.98 -6.25
N LYS A 70 -8.04 4.04 -6.66
CA LYS A 70 -7.61 4.24 -8.05
C LYS A 70 -6.77 3.07 -8.56
N LEU A 71 -5.85 2.55 -7.74
CA LEU A 71 -5.02 1.41 -8.12
C LEU A 71 -5.79 0.09 -8.12
N MET A 72 -6.67 -0.12 -7.14
CA MET A 72 -7.51 -1.32 -7.07
C MET A 72 -8.42 -1.45 -8.28
N LEU A 73 -9.05 -0.37 -8.72
CA LEU A 73 -9.98 -0.36 -9.85
C LEU A 73 -9.29 -0.24 -11.21
N ASN A 74 -7.98 -0.02 -11.25
CA ASN A 74 -7.25 0.12 -12.51
C ASN A 74 -7.08 -1.24 -13.19
N PRO A 75 -7.59 -1.43 -14.42
CA PRO A 75 -7.47 -2.70 -15.15
C PRO A 75 -6.03 -3.09 -15.46
N ASP A 76 -5.11 -2.13 -15.55
CA ASP A 76 -3.69 -2.38 -15.75
C ASP A 76 -2.96 -2.82 -14.47
N VAL A 77 -3.58 -2.68 -13.28
CA VAL A 77 -2.94 -2.93 -11.98
C VAL A 77 -3.62 -4.09 -11.26
N MET A 78 -4.80 -3.91 -10.70
CA MET A 78 -5.49 -4.94 -9.91
C MET A 78 -6.83 -5.39 -10.50
N ASP A 79 -7.41 -4.61 -11.42
CA ASP A 79 -8.66 -4.91 -12.12
C ASP A 79 -9.80 -5.37 -11.19
N ALA A 80 -9.88 -4.74 -10.02
CA ALA A 80 -10.86 -5.07 -9.02
C ALA A 80 -12.19 -4.34 -9.25
N ASN A 81 -13.26 -4.89 -8.69
CA ASN A 81 -14.54 -4.19 -8.58
C ASN A 81 -15.10 -4.30 -7.16
N TRP A 82 -15.81 -3.26 -6.73
CA TRP A 82 -16.33 -3.20 -5.36
C TRP A 82 -17.34 -4.30 -5.01
N PRO A 83 -18.31 -4.65 -5.89
CA PRO A 83 -19.25 -5.71 -5.58
C PRO A 83 -18.56 -7.03 -5.23
N GLU A 84 -17.65 -7.48 -6.07
CA GLU A 84 -16.92 -8.74 -5.87
C GLU A 84 -16.01 -8.68 -4.63
N LEU A 85 -15.31 -7.56 -4.44
CA LEU A 85 -14.43 -7.39 -3.28
C LEU A 85 -15.22 -7.46 -1.97
N LEU A 86 -16.34 -6.75 -1.88
CA LEU A 86 -17.18 -6.75 -0.68
C LEU A 86 -17.84 -8.13 -0.46
N GLU A 87 -18.24 -8.82 -1.52
CA GLU A 87 -18.75 -10.18 -1.43
C GLU A 87 -17.70 -11.13 -0.82
N ARG A 88 -16.46 -11.10 -1.33
CA ARG A 88 -15.36 -11.91 -0.81
C ARG A 88 -15.03 -11.60 0.65
N LEU A 89 -14.96 -10.33 1.01
CA LEU A 89 -14.70 -9.91 2.39
C LEU A 89 -15.83 -10.35 3.34
N ASN A 90 -17.09 -10.23 2.92
CA ASN A 90 -18.25 -10.67 3.70
C ASN A 90 -18.36 -12.20 3.83
N ALA A 91 -17.76 -12.97 2.93
CA ALA A 91 -17.71 -14.41 3.03
C ALA A 91 -16.76 -14.91 4.14
N ASP A 92 -15.84 -14.07 4.63
CA ASP A 92 -14.93 -14.40 5.72
C ASP A 92 -15.41 -13.78 7.04
N SER A 93 -15.88 -14.62 7.94
CA SER A 93 -16.41 -14.22 9.26
C SER A 93 -15.38 -13.48 10.12
N THR A 94 -14.08 -13.72 9.91
CA THR A 94 -13.00 -13.04 10.64
C THR A 94 -12.94 -11.57 10.24
N TYR A 95 -13.02 -11.27 8.94
CA TYR A 95 -13.09 -9.90 8.45
C TYR A 95 -14.38 -9.21 8.90
N VAL A 96 -15.52 -9.86 8.76
CA VAL A 96 -16.81 -9.31 9.22
C VAL A 96 -16.76 -8.92 10.69
N ALA A 97 -16.26 -9.81 11.55
CA ALA A 97 -16.14 -9.54 12.99
C ALA A 97 -15.16 -8.40 13.28
N ALA A 98 -13.99 -8.37 12.63
CA ALA A 98 -12.99 -7.35 12.81
C ALA A 98 -13.48 -5.96 12.38
N PHE A 99 -14.12 -5.88 11.21
CA PHE A 99 -14.68 -4.60 10.72
C PHE A 99 -15.84 -4.12 11.58
N LYS A 100 -16.70 -5.02 12.04
CA LYS A 100 -17.78 -4.66 12.97
C LYS A 100 -17.27 -4.14 14.32
N ALA A 101 -16.12 -4.63 14.78
CA ALA A 101 -15.50 -4.17 16.01
C ALA A 101 -14.81 -2.80 15.84
N ALA A 102 -14.26 -2.52 14.65
CA ALA A 102 -13.48 -1.31 14.39
C ALA A 102 -14.31 -0.15 13.84
N TYR A 103 -15.40 -0.44 13.12
CA TYR A 103 -16.19 0.56 12.41
C TYR A 103 -17.68 0.45 12.75
N PRO A 104 -18.37 1.58 13.05
CA PRO A 104 -19.81 1.57 13.36
C PRO A 104 -20.67 0.93 12.26
N ASP A 105 -20.33 1.21 11.00
CA ASP A 105 -21.06 0.70 9.83
C ASP A 105 -20.54 -0.67 9.34
N GLY A 106 -19.58 -1.27 10.08
CA GLY A 106 -18.98 -2.55 9.74
C GLY A 106 -18.20 -2.53 8.42
N LEU A 107 -18.35 -3.58 7.62
CA LEU A 107 -17.62 -3.80 6.38
C LEU A 107 -18.31 -3.09 5.22
N THR A 108 -17.75 -1.96 4.82
CA THR A 108 -18.21 -1.11 3.72
C THR A 108 -17.03 -0.71 2.84
N LYS A 109 -17.28 -0.17 1.66
CA LYS A 109 -16.24 0.42 0.81
C LYS A 109 -15.39 1.44 1.58
N SER A 110 -16.02 2.34 2.31
CA SER A 110 -15.33 3.40 3.06
C SER A 110 -14.43 2.83 4.14
N SER A 111 -14.94 1.88 4.93
CA SER A 111 -14.14 1.25 6.00
C SER A 111 -12.98 0.42 5.47
N VAL A 112 -13.13 -0.24 4.31
CA VAL A 112 -12.04 -0.97 3.66
C VAL A 112 -10.94 -0.01 3.22
N LEU A 113 -11.28 1.09 2.57
CA LEU A 113 -10.30 2.09 2.14
C LEU A 113 -9.60 2.75 3.32
N ASP A 114 -10.34 3.09 4.37
CA ASP A 114 -9.76 3.65 5.60
C ASP A 114 -8.83 2.66 6.31
N ALA A 115 -9.20 1.38 6.38
CA ALA A 115 -8.35 0.34 6.95
C ALA A 115 -7.03 0.17 6.19
N LEU A 116 -7.07 0.18 4.84
CA LEU A 116 -5.89 0.12 3.99
C LEU A 116 -4.99 1.35 4.22
N ALA A 117 -5.56 2.55 4.15
CA ALA A 117 -4.82 3.79 4.34
C ALA A 117 -4.25 3.90 5.76
N THR A 118 -4.98 3.45 6.78
CA THR A 118 -4.49 3.38 8.17
C THR A 118 -3.31 2.44 8.29
N TYR A 119 -3.36 1.27 7.65
CA TYR A 119 -2.25 0.35 7.60
C TYR A 119 -1.03 0.98 6.91
N GLU A 120 -1.20 1.58 5.74
CA GLU A 120 -0.11 2.26 5.03
C GLU A 120 0.50 3.41 5.86
N ARG A 121 -0.31 4.19 6.56
CA ARG A 121 0.16 5.23 7.49
C ARG A 121 0.98 4.66 8.65
N SER A 122 0.77 3.41 9.03
CA SER A 122 1.54 2.74 10.08
C SER A 122 2.92 2.25 9.62
N LEU A 123 3.15 2.17 8.30
CA LEU A 123 4.40 1.71 7.71
C LEU A 123 5.48 2.80 7.77
N VAL A 124 5.94 3.09 8.97
CA VAL A 124 6.98 4.11 9.21
C VAL A 124 8.32 3.45 9.52
N THR A 125 9.40 4.10 9.12
CA THR A 125 10.78 3.67 9.38
C THR A 125 11.47 4.64 10.35
N PRO A 126 11.14 4.60 11.65
CA PRO A 126 11.68 5.51 12.64
C PRO A 126 13.16 5.22 12.91
N ASN A 127 13.90 6.26 13.27
CA ASN A 127 15.30 6.15 13.67
C ASN A 127 16.23 5.65 12.57
N SER A 128 15.94 6.00 11.32
CA SER A 128 16.87 5.76 10.20
C SER A 128 18.21 6.48 10.44
N ARG A 129 19.25 6.12 9.68
CA ARG A 129 20.54 6.83 9.73
C ARG A 129 20.38 8.32 9.47
N PHE A 130 19.48 8.69 8.55
CA PHE A 130 19.16 10.09 8.27
C PHE A 130 18.48 10.77 9.45
N ASP A 131 17.52 10.12 10.11
CA ASP A 131 16.88 10.65 11.32
C ASP A 131 17.91 10.88 12.45
N GLN A 132 18.87 9.97 12.59
CA GLN A 132 19.94 10.09 13.58
C GLN A 132 20.84 11.29 13.25
N TYR A 133 21.19 11.48 11.99
CA TYR A 133 21.95 12.63 11.53
C TYR A 133 21.21 13.94 11.85
N LEU A 134 19.93 14.04 11.52
CA LEU A 134 19.11 15.22 11.83
C LEU A 134 19.00 15.50 13.34
N ARG A 135 19.16 14.48 14.17
CA ARG A 135 19.20 14.63 15.64
C ARG A 135 20.60 14.93 16.20
N GLY A 136 21.52 15.35 15.35
CA GLY A 136 22.86 15.79 15.73
C GLY A 136 23.88 14.67 15.90
N ARG A 137 23.71 13.54 15.20
CA ARG A 137 24.68 12.45 15.10
C ARG A 137 25.33 12.43 13.72
N PRO A 138 26.34 13.30 13.48
CA PRO A 138 26.96 13.41 12.15
C PRO A 138 27.60 12.10 11.68
N GLU A 139 28.06 11.24 12.61
CA GLU A 139 28.62 9.93 12.32
C GLU A 139 27.62 8.91 11.76
N ALA A 140 26.33 9.19 11.83
CA ALA A 140 25.30 8.29 11.30
C ALA A 140 25.29 8.23 9.75
N LEU A 141 25.83 9.24 9.09
CA LEU A 141 26.06 9.27 7.64
C LEU A 141 27.52 9.34 7.32
N THR A 142 27.92 8.75 6.21
CA THR A 142 29.28 8.93 5.67
C THR A 142 29.45 10.35 5.10
N GLU A 143 30.68 10.70 4.76
CA GLU A 143 30.98 12.00 4.16
C GLU A 143 30.32 12.17 2.78
N GLU A 144 30.19 11.06 2.03
CA GLU A 144 29.54 11.02 0.71
C GLU A 144 28.03 11.10 0.79
N GLU A 145 27.43 10.68 1.92
CA GLU A 145 25.96 10.70 2.13
C GLU A 145 25.46 12.05 2.66
N ARG A 146 26.35 12.94 3.09
CA ARG A 146 26.08 14.30 3.60
C ARG A 146 26.14 15.34 2.51
#